data_378f8b7d7755169fd6edbb30dabe7dd9
#
_entry.id   378f8b7d7755169fd6edbb30dabe7dd9
#
_cell.length_a   1.000
_cell.length_b   1.000
_cell.length_c   1.000
_cell.angle_alpha   90.00
_cell.angle_beta   90.00
_cell.angle_gamma   90.00
#
_symmetry.space_group_name_H-M   'P 1'
#
loop_
_entity.id
_entity.type
_entity.pdbx_description
1 polymer ?
#
loop_
_entity_poly.entity_id
_entity_poly.type
_entity_poly.pdbx_seq_one_letter_code
_entity_poly.pdbx_strand_id
1 'polypeptide(L)'
;MMDEAFLTTEEVLEYLQVTQRTVYRLIKAGRIPAVRVGRQWRFRKQDVDRWLESQQGRASRASAVVAGVRPTPDRRARILVVDDEAGIRELLSKTLALAEYEVDLAPGGQEALERLRGFHYDLLITDLKMPGVDGLTLIREAHRFLPQLPIIIITGFSTEASAIEAINLGVNGYLTKPFRVPKVLSVAAKALGE
;
A
#
# COMPACT_ATOMS: atom_id res chain seq x y z
N MET A 1 9.45 31.76 -22.20
CA MET A 1 10.01 31.68 -20.85
C MET A 1 9.11 30.69 -20.10
N MET A 2 9.61 29.49 -19.79
CA MET A 2 8.84 28.48 -19.04
C MET A 2 8.83 28.91 -17.58
N ASP A 3 7.64 29.09 -17.04
CA ASP A 3 7.41 29.40 -15.64
C ASP A 3 7.83 28.20 -14.79
N GLU A 4 9.04 28.26 -14.23
CA GLU A 4 9.54 27.22 -13.31
C GLU A 4 8.86 27.41 -11.95
N ALA A 5 7.68 26.82 -11.79
CA ALA A 5 6.95 26.86 -10.52
C ALA A 5 7.68 26.02 -9.46
N PHE A 6 8.20 26.69 -8.44
CA PHE A 6 8.74 26.04 -7.25
C PHE A 6 7.67 25.91 -6.19
N LEU A 7 7.46 24.70 -5.70
CA LEU A 7 6.59 24.39 -4.58
C LEU A 7 7.35 24.55 -3.25
N THR A 8 6.69 25.09 -2.27
CA THR A 8 7.11 25.09 -0.87
C THR A 8 6.93 23.69 -0.26
N THR A 9 7.40 23.49 0.97
CA THR A 9 7.16 22.22 1.68
C THR A 9 5.66 22.00 1.90
N GLU A 10 4.91 23.05 2.28
CA GLU A 10 3.46 22.98 2.51
C GLU A 10 2.69 22.63 1.22
N GLU A 11 3.03 23.28 0.11
CA GLU A 11 2.41 22.96 -1.18
C GLU A 11 2.73 21.54 -1.67
N VAL A 12 3.93 21.02 -1.40
CA VAL A 12 4.27 19.61 -1.70
C VAL A 12 3.52 18.63 -0.81
N LEU A 13 3.29 18.96 0.47
CA LEU A 13 2.46 18.15 1.35
C LEU A 13 1.05 17.99 0.79
N GLU A 14 0.44 19.10 0.36
CA GLU A 14 -0.89 19.13 -0.21
C GLU A 14 -0.92 18.43 -1.58
N TYR A 15 0.08 18.70 -2.43
CA TYR A 15 0.19 18.13 -3.77
C TYR A 15 0.35 16.60 -3.76
N LEU A 16 1.18 16.08 -2.85
CA LEU A 16 1.42 14.64 -2.68
C LEU A 16 0.43 13.96 -1.73
N GLN A 17 -0.40 14.74 -1.03
CA GLN A 17 -1.34 14.28 0.01
C GLN A 17 -0.65 13.42 1.08
N VAL A 18 0.54 13.84 1.51
CA VAL A 18 1.35 13.15 2.53
C VAL A 18 1.64 14.05 3.72
N THR A 19 2.05 13.46 4.85
CA THR A 19 2.39 14.22 6.05
C THR A 19 3.77 14.88 5.96
N GLN A 20 3.97 15.96 6.71
CA GLN A 20 5.25 16.67 6.82
C GLN A 20 6.41 15.71 7.15
N ARG A 21 6.19 14.77 8.06
CA ARG A 21 7.16 13.75 8.45
C ARG A 21 7.59 12.88 7.25
N THR A 22 6.65 12.53 6.39
CA THR A 22 6.91 11.73 5.17
C THR A 22 7.81 12.51 4.21
N VAL A 23 7.50 13.77 3.93
CA VAL A 23 8.32 14.61 3.04
C VAL A 23 9.73 14.80 3.59
N TYR A 24 9.88 15.12 4.89
CA TYR A 24 11.22 15.23 5.48
C TYR A 24 12.02 13.93 5.45
N ARG A 25 11.37 12.77 5.61
CA ARG A 25 12.02 11.46 5.47
C ARG A 25 12.50 11.22 4.04
N LEU A 26 11.68 11.55 3.05
CA LEU A 26 12.04 11.44 1.63
C LEU A 26 13.21 12.37 1.27
N ILE A 27 13.22 13.60 1.80
CA ILE A 27 14.33 14.55 1.61
C ILE A 27 15.62 14.00 2.24
N LYS A 28 15.55 13.54 3.50
CA LYS A 28 16.70 13.02 4.24
C LYS A 28 17.28 11.75 3.60
N ALA A 29 16.43 10.94 2.99
CA ALA A 29 16.81 9.73 2.25
C ALA A 29 17.26 10.02 0.81
N GLY A 30 17.23 11.29 0.34
CA GLY A 30 17.55 11.65 -1.05
C GLY A 30 16.59 11.05 -2.09
N ARG A 31 15.36 10.69 -1.66
CA ARG A 31 14.40 9.96 -2.50
C ARG A 31 13.41 10.88 -3.22
N ILE A 32 13.32 12.15 -2.87
CA ILE A 32 12.50 13.16 -3.55
C ILE A 32 13.41 14.31 -4.03
N PRO A 33 13.25 14.80 -5.26
CA PRO A 33 14.04 15.93 -5.77
C PRO A 33 13.66 17.21 -5.00
N ALA A 34 14.56 17.69 -4.17
CA ALA A 34 14.39 18.90 -3.37
C ALA A 34 15.66 19.74 -3.39
N VAL A 35 15.52 21.05 -3.49
CA VAL A 35 16.62 22.01 -3.44
C VAL A 35 16.50 22.84 -2.18
N ARG A 36 17.60 23.02 -1.46
CA ARG A 36 17.63 23.86 -0.26
C ARG A 36 17.94 25.30 -0.63
N VAL A 37 16.99 26.19 -0.37
CA VAL A 37 17.15 27.63 -0.59
C VAL A 37 17.12 28.32 0.79
N GLY A 38 18.31 28.71 1.27
CA GLY A 38 18.47 29.23 2.64
C GLY A 38 18.12 28.20 3.71
N ARG A 39 17.08 28.48 4.50
CA ARG A 39 16.56 27.58 5.56
C ARG A 39 15.38 26.74 5.12
N GLN A 40 14.88 26.91 3.89
CA GLN A 40 13.66 26.28 3.39
C GLN A 40 13.96 25.33 2.25
N TRP A 41 13.16 24.27 2.14
CA TRP A 41 13.16 23.37 1.00
C TRP A 41 12.26 23.92 -0.10
N ARG A 42 12.70 23.76 -1.34
CA ARG A 42 11.94 24.08 -2.56
C ARG A 42 11.95 22.87 -3.49
N PHE A 43 10.85 22.66 -4.16
CA PHE A 43 10.64 21.53 -5.06
C PHE A 43 10.22 22.07 -6.41
N ARG A 44 10.93 21.74 -7.48
CA ARG A 44 10.45 22.04 -8.82
C ARG A 44 9.29 21.11 -9.14
N LYS A 45 8.14 21.68 -9.49
CA LYS A 45 6.92 20.90 -9.79
C LYS A 45 7.22 19.81 -10.83
N GLN A 46 7.89 20.16 -11.93
CA GLN A 46 8.24 19.22 -12.99
C GLN A 46 9.15 18.06 -12.51
N ASP A 47 10.06 18.31 -11.57
CA ASP A 47 10.92 17.26 -11.03
C ASP A 47 10.14 16.32 -10.09
N VAL A 48 9.19 16.88 -9.34
CA VAL A 48 8.26 16.09 -8.50
C VAL A 48 7.34 15.24 -9.37
N ASP A 49 6.79 15.79 -10.45
CA ASP A 49 5.95 15.06 -11.40
C ASP A 49 6.72 13.91 -12.06
N ARG A 50 7.93 14.19 -12.57
CA ARG A 50 8.82 13.18 -13.17
C ARG A 50 9.24 12.12 -12.15
N TRP A 51 9.46 12.52 -10.91
CA TRP A 51 9.75 11.60 -9.83
C TRP A 51 8.54 10.69 -9.52
N LEU A 52 7.32 11.22 -9.47
CA LEU A 52 6.08 10.43 -9.34
C LEU A 52 5.94 9.43 -10.50
N GLU A 53 6.14 9.87 -11.74
CA GLU A 53 6.12 9.00 -12.93
C GLU A 53 7.19 7.90 -12.82
N SER A 54 8.39 8.23 -12.34
CA SER A 54 9.47 7.25 -12.14
C SER A 54 9.16 6.24 -11.04
N GLN A 55 8.40 6.61 -10.02
CA GLN A 55 7.93 5.69 -8.98
C GLN A 55 6.84 4.75 -9.55
N GLN A 56 5.94 5.25 -10.39
CA GLN A 56 4.97 4.45 -11.11
C GLN A 56 5.65 3.48 -12.08
N GLY A 57 6.65 3.93 -12.84
CA GLY A 57 7.44 3.08 -13.75
C GLY A 57 8.34 2.06 -13.05
N ARG A 58 8.77 2.31 -11.81
CA ARG A 58 9.53 1.36 -10.99
C ARG A 58 8.66 0.26 -10.41
N ALA A 59 7.45 0.58 -9.97
CA ALA A 59 6.46 -0.41 -9.54
C ALA A 59 6.12 -1.37 -10.69
N SER A 60 5.93 -0.85 -11.91
CA SER A 60 5.66 -1.64 -13.11
C SER A 60 6.86 -2.47 -13.62
N ARG A 61 8.09 -1.96 -13.47
CA ARG A 61 9.29 -2.68 -13.95
C ARG A 61 9.84 -3.72 -12.97
N ALA A 62 9.68 -3.53 -11.66
CA ALA A 62 10.10 -4.51 -10.66
C ALA A 62 9.21 -5.78 -10.70
N SER A 63 7.94 -5.64 -11.09
CA SER A 63 7.02 -6.76 -11.27
C SER A 63 7.32 -7.61 -12.52
N ALA A 64 8.05 -7.07 -13.50
CA ALA A 64 8.28 -7.73 -14.79
C ALA A 64 9.53 -8.66 -14.83
N VAL A 65 10.37 -8.67 -13.82
CA VAL A 65 11.68 -9.36 -13.88
C VAL A 65 11.70 -10.70 -13.14
N VAL A 66 10.73 -11.00 -12.27
CA VAL A 66 10.76 -12.23 -11.43
C VAL A 66 9.79 -13.33 -11.85
N ALA A 67 8.86 -13.08 -12.75
CA ALA A 67 8.07 -14.16 -13.33
C ALA A 67 7.84 -13.89 -14.80
N GLY A 68 8.25 -14.79 -15.67
CA GLY A 68 7.98 -14.77 -17.11
C GLY A 68 6.48 -14.95 -17.47
N VAL A 69 5.61 -14.26 -16.73
CA VAL A 69 4.19 -14.17 -16.98
C VAL A 69 3.88 -12.71 -17.26
N ARG A 70 3.72 -12.38 -18.56
CA ARG A 70 3.07 -11.14 -18.99
C ARG A 70 1.67 -11.11 -18.36
N PRO A 71 1.22 -9.98 -17.78
CA PRO A 71 -0.19 -9.83 -17.42
C PRO A 71 -0.99 -10.01 -18.72
N THR A 72 -1.75 -11.08 -18.80
CA THR A 72 -2.78 -11.22 -19.82
C THR A 72 -3.85 -10.17 -19.53
N PRO A 73 -4.35 -9.44 -20.55
CA PRO A 73 -5.31 -8.34 -20.37
C PRO A 73 -6.65 -8.74 -19.72
N ASP A 74 -6.81 -9.99 -19.33
CA ASP A 74 -8.09 -10.59 -18.91
C ASP A 74 -8.04 -11.28 -17.53
N ARG A 75 -6.97 -11.07 -16.73
CA ARG A 75 -6.89 -11.68 -15.41
C ARG A 75 -7.35 -10.69 -14.33
N ARG A 76 -8.44 -11.02 -13.65
CA ARG A 76 -8.89 -10.31 -12.45
C ARG A 76 -7.82 -10.38 -11.35
N ALA A 77 -7.59 -9.26 -10.67
CA ALA A 77 -6.66 -9.23 -9.55
C ALA A 77 -7.18 -10.11 -8.40
N ARG A 78 -6.29 -10.92 -7.82
CA ARG A 78 -6.62 -11.87 -6.75
C ARG A 78 -6.16 -11.34 -5.41
N ILE A 79 -7.11 -11.20 -4.47
CA ILE A 79 -6.91 -10.58 -3.17
C ILE A 79 -7.08 -11.62 -2.07
N LEU A 80 -6.11 -11.71 -1.16
CA LEU A 80 -6.26 -12.49 0.07
C LEU A 80 -6.73 -11.58 1.20
N VAL A 81 -7.89 -11.90 1.80
CA VAL A 81 -8.44 -11.19 2.96
C VAL A 81 -8.28 -12.06 4.20
N VAL A 82 -7.67 -11.49 5.23
CA VAL A 82 -7.33 -12.17 6.49
C VAL A 82 -7.91 -11.39 7.67
N ASP A 83 -8.81 -12.00 8.39
CA ASP A 83 -9.47 -11.42 9.57
C ASP A 83 -10.05 -12.57 10.40
N ASP A 84 -10.03 -12.54 11.71
CA ASP A 84 -10.62 -13.59 12.54
C ASP A 84 -12.15 -13.48 12.60
N GLU A 85 -12.72 -12.30 12.38
CA GLU A 85 -14.15 -12.05 12.33
C GLU A 85 -14.77 -12.49 10.99
N ALA A 86 -15.58 -13.56 10.99
CA ALA A 86 -16.24 -14.08 9.78
C ALA A 86 -17.11 -13.02 9.07
N GLY A 87 -17.83 -12.20 9.83
CA GLY A 87 -18.66 -11.11 9.27
C GLY A 87 -17.87 -10.06 8.50
N ILE A 88 -16.68 -9.72 8.99
CA ILE A 88 -15.78 -8.77 8.30
C ILE A 88 -15.21 -9.37 7.01
N ARG A 89 -14.77 -10.64 7.07
CA ARG A 89 -14.30 -11.35 5.86
C ARG A 89 -15.36 -11.39 4.79
N GLU A 90 -16.59 -11.74 5.15
CA GLU A 90 -17.72 -11.82 4.21
C GLU A 90 -18.08 -10.44 3.63
N LEU A 91 -18.09 -9.38 4.46
CA LEU A 91 -18.32 -8.02 4.01
C LEU A 91 -17.25 -7.55 3.02
N LEU A 92 -15.97 -7.79 3.33
CA LEU A 92 -14.86 -7.43 2.44
C LEU A 92 -14.91 -8.21 1.13
N SER A 93 -15.20 -9.52 1.19
CA SER A 93 -15.36 -10.35 0.01
C SER A 93 -16.45 -9.83 -0.93
N LYS A 94 -17.64 -9.56 -0.41
CA LYS A 94 -18.75 -8.98 -1.18
C LYS A 94 -18.39 -7.60 -1.74
N THR A 95 -17.72 -6.77 -0.94
CA THR A 95 -17.29 -5.42 -1.35
C THR A 95 -16.31 -5.48 -2.52
N LEU A 96 -15.28 -6.29 -2.41
CA LEU A 96 -14.23 -6.40 -3.44
C LEU A 96 -14.74 -7.09 -4.71
N ALA A 97 -15.66 -8.06 -4.57
CA ALA A 97 -16.31 -8.70 -5.71
C ALA A 97 -17.16 -7.72 -6.55
N LEU A 98 -17.69 -6.63 -5.97
CA LEU A 98 -18.37 -5.56 -6.73
C LEU A 98 -17.43 -4.84 -7.71
N ALA A 99 -16.13 -4.84 -7.45
CA ALA A 99 -15.10 -4.30 -8.33
C ALA A 99 -14.40 -5.40 -9.14
N GLU A 100 -15.05 -6.55 -9.29
CA GLU A 100 -14.61 -7.70 -10.09
C GLU A 100 -13.30 -8.36 -9.64
N TYR A 101 -12.82 -8.12 -8.41
CA TYR A 101 -11.66 -8.81 -7.85
C TYR A 101 -12.01 -10.26 -7.47
N GLU A 102 -11.06 -11.18 -7.64
CA GLU A 102 -11.11 -12.52 -7.06
C GLU A 102 -10.67 -12.47 -5.60
N VAL A 103 -11.45 -13.03 -4.69
CA VAL A 103 -11.20 -12.90 -3.25
C VAL A 103 -11.14 -14.27 -2.59
N ASP A 104 -9.99 -14.55 -1.98
CA ASP A 104 -9.82 -15.67 -1.05
C ASP A 104 -9.84 -15.16 0.40
N LEU A 105 -10.34 -16.00 1.30
CA LEU A 105 -10.52 -15.68 2.71
C LEU A 105 -9.67 -16.58 3.59
N ALA A 106 -9.01 -16.02 4.60
CA ALA A 106 -8.33 -16.79 5.64
C ALA A 106 -8.76 -16.29 7.03
N PRO A 107 -9.06 -17.18 7.99
CA PRO A 107 -9.52 -16.81 9.33
C PRO A 107 -8.37 -16.39 10.27
N GLY A 108 -7.12 -16.44 9.82
CA GLY A 108 -5.97 -16.07 10.63
C GLY A 108 -4.66 -16.13 9.87
N GLY A 109 -3.60 -15.61 10.52
CA GLY A 109 -2.30 -15.42 9.89
C GLY A 109 -1.60 -16.71 9.47
N GLN A 110 -1.79 -17.81 10.19
CA GLN A 110 -1.18 -19.10 9.84
C GLN A 110 -1.69 -19.62 8.49
N GLU A 111 -3.01 -19.67 8.31
CA GLU A 111 -3.61 -20.10 7.04
C GLU A 111 -3.26 -19.12 5.92
N ALA A 112 -3.20 -17.83 6.22
CA ALA A 112 -2.78 -16.82 5.25
C ALA A 112 -1.36 -17.08 4.73
N LEU A 113 -0.40 -17.41 5.60
CA LEU A 113 0.97 -17.75 5.19
C LEU A 113 1.04 -19.01 4.32
N GLU A 114 0.24 -20.03 4.61
CA GLU A 114 0.15 -21.23 3.80
C GLU A 114 -0.41 -20.93 2.41
N ARG A 115 -1.47 -20.11 2.33
CA ARG A 115 -2.04 -19.67 1.05
C ARG A 115 -1.07 -18.82 0.23
N LEU A 116 -0.37 -17.87 0.86
CA LEU A 116 0.63 -17.02 0.20
C LEU A 116 1.83 -17.82 -0.34
N ARG A 117 2.14 -18.97 0.24
CA ARG A 117 3.19 -19.89 -0.29
C ARG A 117 2.69 -20.76 -1.44
N GLY A 118 1.42 -21.11 -1.45
CA GLY A 118 0.82 -22.03 -2.43
C GLY A 118 0.20 -21.36 -3.64
N PHE A 119 -0.21 -20.11 -3.53
CA PHE A 119 -0.96 -19.39 -4.56
C PHE A 119 -0.41 -17.97 -4.75
N HIS A 120 -0.62 -17.44 -5.96
CA HIS A 120 -0.29 -16.06 -6.27
C HIS A 120 -1.44 -15.13 -5.87
N TYR A 121 -1.09 -14.03 -5.20
CA TYR A 121 -2.00 -12.95 -4.86
C TYR A 121 -1.40 -11.61 -5.31
N ASP A 122 -2.27 -10.69 -5.73
CA ASP A 122 -1.90 -9.35 -6.18
C ASP A 122 -2.01 -8.35 -5.02
N LEU A 123 -2.77 -8.69 -3.96
CA LEU A 123 -2.95 -7.84 -2.77
C LEU A 123 -3.25 -8.71 -1.54
N LEU A 124 -2.69 -8.34 -0.40
CA LEU A 124 -3.04 -8.86 0.92
C LEU A 124 -3.81 -7.78 1.71
N ILE A 125 -4.97 -8.11 2.26
CA ILE A 125 -5.70 -7.29 3.23
C ILE A 125 -5.74 -8.05 4.55
N THR A 126 -5.28 -7.45 5.65
CA THR A 126 -5.20 -8.14 6.95
C THR A 126 -5.65 -7.27 8.12
N ASP A 127 -6.28 -7.89 9.13
CA ASP A 127 -6.38 -7.27 10.46
C ASP A 127 -5.02 -7.37 11.18
N LEU A 128 -4.81 -6.50 12.15
CA LEU A 128 -3.64 -6.53 13.03
C LEU A 128 -3.80 -7.52 14.18
N LYS A 129 -4.98 -7.56 14.79
CA LYS A 129 -5.23 -8.40 15.96
C LYS A 129 -6.00 -9.66 15.59
N MET A 130 -5.28 -10.76 15.54
CA MET A 130 -5.85 -12.08 15.30
C MET A 130 -5.21 -13.08 16.26
N PRO A 131 -5.92 -14.12 16.66
CA PRO A 131 -5.36 -15.21 17.47
C PRO A 131 -4.22 -15.93 16.75
N GLY A 132 -3.19 -16.31 17.49
CA GLY A 132 -2.01 -17.01 16.96
C GLY A 132 -1.04 -16.08 16.25
N VAL A 133 -0.98 -16.13 14.92
CA VAL A 133 -0.14 -15.24 14.11
C VAL A 133 -0.88 -13.93 13.87
N ASP A 134 -0.43 -12.86 14.54
CA ASP A 134 -0.98 -11.52 14.38
C ASP A 134 -0.63 -10.90 13.01
N GLY A 135 -1.34 -9.81 12.65
CA GLY A 135 -1.16 -9.17 11.36
C GLY A 135 0.22 -8.60 11.10
N LEU A 136 0.90 -8.05 12.11
CA LEU A 136 2.26 -7.52 11.95
C LEU A 136 3.27 -8.64 11.69
N THR A 137 3.12 -9.76 12.37
CA THR A 137 3.92 -10.97 12.14
C THR A 137 3.65 -11.54 10.76
N LEU A 138 2.38 -11.63 10.35
CA LEU A 138 1.99 -12.05 9.00
C LEU A 138 2.66 -11.17 7.93
N ILE A 139 2.62 -9.85 8.08
CA ILE A 139 3.23 -8.89 7.14
C ILE A 139 4.75 -9.09 7.05
N ARG A 140 5.43 -9.21 8.18
CA ARG A 140 6.89 -9.44 8.21
C ARG A 140 7.27 -10.74 7.50
N GLU A 141 6.56 -11.83 7.79
CA GLU A 141 6.82 -13.12 7.17
C GLU A 141 6.48 -13.09 5.68
N ALA A 142 5.36 -12.51 5.27
CA ALA A 142 4.99 -12.36 3.86
C ALA A 142 6.06 -11.58 3.08
N HIS A 143 6.54 -10.45 3.60
CA HIS A 143 7.57 -9.63 2.94
C HIS A 143 8.94 -10.35 2.82
N ARG A 144 9.22 -11.39 3.61
CA ARG A 144 10.46 -12.18 3.46
C ARG A 144 10.51 -12.96 2.14
N PHE A 145 9.39 -13.48 1.68
CA PHE A 145 9.33 -14.28 0.46
C PHE A 145 8.52 -13.60 -0.67
N LEU A 146 7.70 -12.59 -0.37
CA LEU A 146 6.97 -11.75 -1.32
C LEU A 146 7.22 -10.26 -1.03
N PRO A 147 8.44 -9.75 -1.21
CA PRO A 147 8.80 -8.37 -0.79
C PRO A 147 8.07 -7.27 -1.56
N GLN A 148 7.43 -7.61 -2.67
CA GLN A 148 6.68 -6.66 -3.52
C GLN A 148 5.16 -6.79 -3.37
N LEU A 149 4.66 -7.74 -2.56
CA LEU A 149 3.23 -7.92 -2.36
C LEU A 149 2.65 -6.65 -1.71
N PRO A 150 1.70 -5.97 -2.36
CA PRO A 150 1.00 -4.85 -1.73
C PRO A 150 0.19 -5.34 -0.53
N ILE A 151 0.20 -4.56 0.54
CA ILE A 151 -0.49 -4.92 1.78
C ILE A 151 -1.33 -3.75 2.27
N ILE A 152 -2.58 -4.02 2.64
CA ILE A 152 -3.50 -3.10 3.30
C ILE A 152 -3.85 -3.66 4.67
N ILE A 153 -3.81 -2.81 5.69
CA ILE A 153 -4.29 -3.12 7.03
C ILE A 153 -5.69 -2.55 7.21
N ILE A 154 -6.61 -3.37 7.74
CA ILE A 154 -7.95 -2.93 8.16
C ILE A 154 -8.18 -3.42 9.59
N THR A 155 -8.12 -2.52 10.59
CA THR A 155 -8.18 -2.93 11.99
C THR A 155 -9.08 -2.05 12.87
N GLY A 156 -9.70 -2.65 13.88
CA GLY A 156 -10.42 -1.96 14.95
C GLY A 156 -9.49 -1.50 16.08
N PHE A 157 -8.25 -1.99 16.12
CA PHE A 157 -7.27 -1.70 17.15
C PHE A 157 -6.14 -0.81 16.59
N SER A 158 -6.47 0.46 16.35
CA SER A 158 -5.49 1.43 15.89
C SER A 158 -4.86 2.14 17.09
N THR A 159 -3.60 1.82 17.38
CA THR A 159 -2.75 2.60 18.27
C THR A 159 -1.73 3.38 17.45
N GLU A 160 -1.23 4.48 17.98
CA GLU A 160 -0.15 5.24 17.33
C GLU A 160 1.06 4.33 17.04
N ALA A 161 1.41 3.46 17.98
CA ALA A 161 2.51 2.51 17.83
C ALA A 161 2.28 1.52 16.68
N SER A 162 1.08 0.93 16.57
CA SER A 162 0.76 -0.02 15.49
C SER A 162 0.71 0.65 14.12
N ALA A 163 0.22 1.88 14.04
CA ALA A 163 0.23 2.65 12.80
C ALA A 163 1.66 3.01 12.35
N ILE A 164 2.53 3.40 13.29
CA ILE A 164 3.95 3.67 13.01
C ILE A 164 4.65 2.40 12.53
N GLU A 165 4.40 1.26 13.16
CA GLU A 165 5.01 -0.01 12.77
C GLU A 165 4.55 -0.45 11.37
N ALA A 166 3.26 -0.33 11.07
CA ALA A 166 2.71 -0.58 9.75
C ALA A 166 3.39 0.26 8.66
N ILE A 167 3.60 1.57 8.93
CA ILE A 167 4.31 2.47 8.02
C ILE A 167 5.77 2.01 7.83
N ASN A 168 6.44 1.57 8.88
CA ASN A 168 7.82 1.08 8.82
C ASN A 168 7.93 -0.23 8.03
N LEU A 169 6.90 -1.06 8.05
CA LEU A 169 6.79 -2.27 7.25
C LEU A 169 6.46 -2.00 5.78
N GLY A 170 6.15 -0.75 5.42
CA GLY A 170 5.93 -0.36 4.02
C GLY A 170 4.57 -0.76 3.47
N VAL A 171 3.53 -0.89 4.32
CA VAL A 171 2.18 -1.21 3.85
C VAL A 171 1.62 -0.12 2.93
N ASN A 172 0.81 -0.52 1.95
CA ASN A 172 0.27 0.35 0.92
C ASN A 172 -1.00 1.08 1.36
N GLY A 173 -1.66 0.60 2.43
CA GLY A 173 -2.84 1.22 2.98
C GLY A 173 -3.10 0.87 4.44
N TYR A 174 -3.79 1.77 5.14
CA TYR A 174 -4.21 1.56 6.53
C TYR A 174 -5.60 2.14 6.71
N LEU A 175 -6.54 1.32 7.16
CA LEU A 175 -7.92 1.67 7.42
C LEU A 175 -8.32 1.26 8.84
N THR A 176 -9.16 2.05 9.48
CA THR A 176 -9.72 1.72 10.79
C THR A 176 -11.16 1.21 10.67
N LYS A 177 -11.51 0.20 11.44
CA LYS A 177 -12.91 -0.23 11.63
C LYS A 177 -13.62 0.76 12.56
N PRO A 178 -14.86 1.18 12.28
CA PRO A 178 -15.67 0.84 11.10
C PRO A 178 -15.22 1.59 9.83
N PHE A 179 -15.20 0.91 8.70
CA PHE A 179 -14.82 1.46 7.41
C PHE A 179 -16.02 1.62 6.46
N ARG A 180 -15.87 2.47 5.45
CA ARG A 180 -16.87 2.66 4.40
C ARG A 180 -16.45 1.87 3.15
N VAL A 181 -17.42 1.18 2.51
CA VAL A 181 -17.20 0.40 1.27
C VAL A 181 -16.44 1.17 0.19
N PRO A 182 -16.83 2.42 -0.19
CA PRO A 182 -16.07 3.16 -1.21
C PRO A 182 -14.60 3.41 -0.84
N LYS A 183 -14.31 3.55 0.46
CA LYS A 183 -12.94 3.77 0.92
C LYS A 183 -12.09 2.51 0.78
N VAL A 184 -12.65 1.34 1.04
CA VAL A 184 -11.96 0.05 0.85
C VAL A 184 -11.61 -0.13 -0.62
N LEU A 185 -12.56 0.07 -1.53
CA LEU A 185 -12.35 -0.05 -2.97
C LEU A 185 -11.28 0.93 -3.48
N SER A 186 -11.36 2.19 -3.06
CA SER A 186 -10.38 3.20 -3.46
C SER A 186 -8.96 2.88 -2.99
N VAL A 187 -8.80 2.33 -1.77
CA VAL A 187 -7.47 1.97 -1.24
C VAL A 187 -6.95 0.70 -1.90
N ALA A 188 -7.83 -0.27 -2.22
CA ALA A 188 -7.47 -1.49 -2.94
C ALA A 188 -7.00 -1.18 -4.37
N ALA A 189 -7.78 -0.40 -5.14
CA ALA A 189 -7.41 0.05 -6.48
C ALA A 189 -6.05 0.76 -6.49
N LYS A 190 -5.85 1.72 -5.58
CA LYS A 190 -4.56 2.42 -5.43
C LYS A 190 -3.40 1.48 -5.09
N ALA A 191 -3.61 0.47 -4.27
CA ALA A 191 -2.57 -0.50 -3.92
C ALA A 191 -2.21 -1.42 -5.09
N LEU A 192 -3.18 -1.72 -5.96
CA LEU A 192 -3.01 -2.49 -7.19
C LEU A 192 -2.43 -1.66 -8.36
N GLY A 193 -2.36 -0.34 -8.22
CA GLY A 193 -1.84 0.55 -9.27
C GLY A 193 -2.86 0.96 -10.33
N GLU A 194 -4.15 0.90 -9.97
CA GLU A 194 -5.29 1.29 -10.80
C GLU A 194 -5.70 2.76 -10.57
#